data_40416338d4485590bb39724b943d7f14
#
_entry.id   40416338d4485590bb39724b943d7f14
#
_cell.length_a   1.000
_cell.length_b   1.000
_cell.length_c   1.000
_cell.angle_alpha   90.00
_cell.angle_beta   90.00
_cell.angle_gamma   90.00
#
_symmetry.space_group_name_H-M   'P 1'
#
loop_
_entity.id
_entity.type
_entity.pdbx_description
1 polymer ?
#
loop_
_entity_poly.entity_id
_entity_poly.type
_entity_poly.pdbx_seq_one_letter_code
_entity_poly.pdbx_strand_id
1 'polypeptide(L)'
;MEKIVTMLQDELLYKKYSNIGELHLPKCLRIEMQYESPFATYEQRPYVCAAPTKCFKVQISEIDNQSDHITLKDGVLYSKDMSRLIFCWQEKEYFSVPQSVKVIEPFAFCLQKRLRNIELHSDIISIGNAAFMGCEALEHIVIPRSVMEIKSDTFDGCISLKKVELHDAITEIGSHAFRHCEALQDIILPRNLKYLNSFECCYSLHEIDIPSSVKDIDGFMFCNNLRKVILHSGVRKIRDYAFRFCKRLATINFPEGLETIGIRAFYPSNMVRAVFPNSLKRIGAEAFYHNERLLYIKFLSNASVGDCAFACCPIIRIKKPDDMVFGDKVFVQDTSYDKFAFWD
;
A
#
# COMPACT_ATOMS: atom_id res chain seq x y z
N MET A 1 -20.55 18.37 16.79
CA MET A 1 -19.62 18.30 17.91
C MET A 1 -19.52 16.89 18.49
N GLU A 2 -20.62 16.24 18.83
CA GLU A 2 -20.61 14.89 19.39
C GLU A 2 -19.92 13.82 18.52
N LYS A 3 -20.00 13.87 17.19
CA LYS A 3 -19.41 12.85 16.32
C LYS A 3 -17.92 13.01 16.01
N ILE A 4 -17.31 14.19 16.10
CA ILE A 4 -15.85 14.32 16.04
C ILE A 4 -15.23 14.05 17.39
N VAL A 5 -15.85 14.55 18.45
CA VAL A 5 -15.47 14.11 19.79
C VAL A 5 -15.66 12.60 19.89
N THR A 6 -16.70 12.00 19.27
CA THR A 6 -16.88 10.53 19.23
C THR A 6 -15.86 9.84 18.30
N MET A 7 -15.41 10.43 17.18
CA MET A 7 -14.34 9.84 16.36
C MET A 7 -12.93 10.10 16.90
N LEU A 8 -12.71 11.20 17.60
CA LEU A 8 -11.51 11.41 18.40
C LEU A 8 -11.56 10.61 19.72
N GLN A 9 -12.76 10.22 20.16
CA GLN A 9 -13.00 9.32 21.27
C GLN A 9 -13.12 7.86 20.88
N ASP A 10 -13.31 7.55 19.57
CA ASP A 10 -13.16 6.18 19.12
C ASP A 10 -11.72 5.73 19.43
N GLU A 11 -11.58 4.71 20.28
CA GLU A 11 -10.32 4.33 20.94
C GLU A 11 -9.11 4.20 20.00
N LEU A 12 -9.34 3.96 18.71
CA LEU A 12 -8.29 3.87 17.72
C LEU A 12 -7.71 5.24 17.29
N LEU A 13 -8.52 6.28 17.22
CA LEU A 13 -8.07 7.63 16.88
C LEU A 13 -7.54 8.35 18.14
N TYR A 14 -8.22 8.25 19.24
CA TYR A 14 -7.82 8.88 20.51
C TYR A 14 -6.48 8.34 21.04
N LYS A 15 -6.25 7.01 21.02
CA LYS A 15 -4.94 6.42 21.38
C LYS A 15 -3.82 6.82 20.43
N LYS A 16 -4.10 7.08 19.15
CA LYS A 16 -3.11 7.57 18.17
C LYS A 16 -2.79 9.06 18.34
N TYR A 17 -3.68 9.83 18.93
CA TYR A 17 -3.52 11.27 19.19
C TYR A 17 -3.22 11.62 20.64
N SER A 18 -3.24 10.67 21.58
CA SER A 18 -2.95 10.89 22.99
C SER A 18 -1.52 11.36 23.27
N ASN A 19 -0.62 11.30 22.29
CA ASN A 19 0.71 11.92 22.36
C ASN A 19 0.76 13.39 21.91
N ILE A 20 -0.35 13.91 21.39
CA ILE A 20 -0.56 15.35 21.21
C ILE A 20 -1.25 15.76 22.50
N GLY A 21 -0.54 16.38 23.45
CA GLY A 21 -1.10 16.80 24.73
C GLY A 21 -2.51 17.36 24.53
N GLU A 22 -3.44 17.05 25.43
CA GLU A 22 -4.88 17.25 25.37
C GLU A 22 -5.33 18.30 24.36
N LEU A 23 -5.80 17.86 23.19
CA LEU A 23 -6.37 18.76 22.19
C LEU A 23 -7.73 19.20 22.73
N HIS A 24 -7.75 20.24 23.56
CA HIS A 24 -8.98 20.90 23.95
C HIS A 24 -9.54 21.63 22.74
N LEU A 25 -10.33 20.95 21.94
CA LEU A 25 -11.09 21.58 20.87
C LEU A 25 -12.03 22.61 21.49
N PRO A 26 -12.10 23.83 20.95
CA PRO A 26 -13.02 24.85 21.45
C PRO A 26 -14.45 24.34 21.39
N LYS A 27 -15.27 24.72 22.38
CA LYS A 27 -16.69 24.30 22.51
C LYS A 27 -17.56 24.61 21.27
N CYS A 28 -17.09 25.46 20.38
CA CYS A 28 -17.76 25.90 19.15
C CYS A 28 -17.29 25.19 17.88
N LEU A 29 -16.40 24.19 17.97
CA LEU A 29 -16.01 23.42 16.80
C LEU A 29 -17.06 22.33 16.54
N ARG A 30 -18.00 22.60 15.64
CA ARG A 30 -19.00 21.62 15.19
C ARG A 30 -18.51 20.96 13.92
N ILE A 31 -18.10 19.71 14.03
CA ILE A 31 -17.68 18.89 12.88
C ILE A 31 -18.79 17.85 12.69
N GLU A 32 -19.58 17.95 11.64
CA GLU A 32 -20.53 16.93 11.24
C GLU A 32 -19.86 15.96 10.28
N MET A 33 -19.74 14.71 10.71
CA MET A 33 -19.24 13.63 9.85
C MET A 33 -20.43 12.81 9.39
N GLN A 34 -20.71 12.83 8.09
CA GLN A 34 -21.63 11.88 7.49
C GLN A 34 -20.81 10.67 7.05
N TYR A 35 -21.09 9.56 7.70
CA TYR A 35 -20.55 8.26 7.35
C TYR A 35 -21.54 7.56 6.42
N GLU A 36 -21.27 7.55 5.14
CA GLU A 36 -21.90 6.62 4.22
C GLU A 36 -21.05 5.36 4.17
N SER A 37 -21.52 4.31 4.89
CA SER A 37 -20.86 3.01 4.82
C SER A 37 -21.09 2.40 3.43
N PRO A 38 -20.06 2.22 2.63
CA PRO A 38 -20.18 1.45 1.39
C PRO A 38 -20.40 -0.04 1.68
N PHE A 39 -20.34 -0.47 2.93
CA PHE A 39 -20.47 -1.86 3.35
C PHE A 39 -21.92 -2.34 3.54
N ALA A 40 -22.93 -1.49 3.42
CA ALA A 40 -24.34 -1.90 3.51
C ALA A 40 -24.78 -2.89 2.41
N THR A 41 -23.94 -3.12 1.39
CA THR A 41 -24.19 -4.08 0.30
C THR A 41 -23.14 -5.21 0.22
N TYR A 42 -22.26 -5.33 1.21
CA TYR A 42 -21.06 -6.19 1.14
C TYR A 42 -21.22 -7.61 1.70
N GLU A 43 -22.41 -8.06 2.07
CA GLU A 43 -22.59 -9.45 2.50
C GLU A 43 -22.26 -10.52 1.44
N GLN A 44 -21.96 -10.12 0.18
CA GLN A 44 -21.72 -11.06 -0.91
C GLN A 44 -20.37 -10.93 -1.63
N ARG A 45 -19.45 -10.02 -1.21
CA ARG A 45 -18.15 -9.86 -1.92
C ARG A 45 -16.96 -9.68 -0.96
N PRO A 46 -16.36 -10.75 -0.43
CA PRO A 46 -15.32 -10.63 0.60
C PRO A 46 -13.93 -10.18 0.14
N TYR A 47 -13.66 -9.99 -1.16
CA TYR A 47 -12.30 -9.68 -1.66
C TYR A 47 -12.24 -8.68 -2.82
N VAL A 48 -13.23 -7.81 -2.99
CA VAL A 48 -13.04 -6.66 -3.90
C VAL A 48 -12.20 -5.63 -3.14
N CYS A 49 -11.04 -5.25 -3.70
CA CYS A 49 -10.37 -4.02 -3.32
C CYS A 49 -11.31 -2.85 -3.63
N ALA A 50 -12.24 -2.59 -2.72
CA ALA A 50 -13.00 -1.37 -2.78
C ALA A 50 -12.04 -0.25 -2.41
N ALA A 51 -11.94 0.76 -3.27
CA ALA A 51 -11.33 2.01 -2.88
C ALA A 51 -11.90 2.41 -1.50
N PRO A 52 -11.13 3.03 -0.62
CA PRO A 52 -11.61 3.45 0.68
C PRO A 52 -12.64 4.56 0.48
N THR A 53 -13.87 4.15 0.17
CA THR A 53 -15.02 5.05 0.07
C THR A 53 -15.60 5.35 1.45
N LYS A 54 -14.76 5.47 2.45
CA LYS A 54 -15.15 6.07 3.73
C LYS A 54 -15.23 7.56 3.51
N CYS A 55 -16.33 8.02 2.95
CA CYS A 55 -16.60 9.45 2.81
C CYS A 55 -16.85 10.04 4.19
N PHE A 56 -15.85 10.73 4.70
CA PHE A 56 -16.03 11.63 5.82
C PHE A 56 -16.34 13.02 5.24
N LYS A 57 -17.54 13.53 5.46
CA LYS A 57 -17.85 14.92 5.17
C LYS A 57 -17.66 15.70 6.45
N VAL A 58 -16.62 16.53 6.48
CA VAL A 58 -16.36 17.43 7.61
C VAL A 58 -16.96 18.79 7.29
N GLN A 59 -18.01 19.18 8.01
CA GLN A 59 -18.52 20.55 7.98
C GLN A 59 -18.14 21.26 9.29
N ILE A 60 -17.42 22.35 9.17
CA ILE A 60 -17.10 23.23 10.29
C ILE A 60 -17.99 24.45 10.15
N SER A 61 -19.01 24.57 11.03
CA SER A 61 -19.98 25.65 10.97
C SER A 61 -19.51 26.92 11.67
N GLU A 62 -18.74 26.81 12.75
CA GLU A 62 -18.19 27.96 13.50
C GLU A 62 -16.90 27.54 14.21
N ILE A 63 -15.93 28.43 14.24
CA ILE A 63 -14.71 28.28 15.04
C ILE A 63 -14.48 29.59 15.83
N ASP A 64 -14.41 29.46 17.16
CA ASP A 64 -13.90 30.48 18.00
C ASP A 64 -12.36 30.46 18.01
N ASN A 65 -11.75 31.49 17.45
CA ASN A 65 -10.29 31.63 17.34
C ASN A 65 -9.61 32.05 18.65
N GLN A 66 -10.30 31.97 19.78
CA GLN A 66 -9.78 32.32 21.11
C GLN A 66 -9.08 31.15 21.84
N SER A 67 -8.84 30.05 21.15
CA SER A 67 -8.10 28.91 21.75
C SER A 67 -6.63 29.28 21.99
N ASP A 68 -6.11 28.93 23.16
CA ASP A 68 -4.68 29.08 23.50
C ASP A 68 -3.80 28.03 22.84
N HIS A 69 -4.39 26.98 22.24
CA HIS A 69 -3.67 25.80 21.72
C HIS A 69 -3.66 25.70 20.20
N ILE A 70 -4.63 26.31 19.52
CA ILE A 70 -4.80 26.19 18.08
C ILE A 70 -4.98 27.56 17.40
N THR A 71 -4.69 27.59 16.12
CA THR A 71 -4.89 28.74 15.23
C THR A 71 -5.60 28.27 13.97
N LEU A 72 -6.68 28.97 13.63
CA LEU A 72 -7.40 28.76 12.38
C LEU A 72 -6.98 29.82 11.37
N LYS A 73 -6.54 29.36 10.19
CA LYS A 73 -6.16 30.25 9.09
C LYS A 73 -6.53 29.63 7.74
N ASP A 74 -7.25 30.38 6.92
CA ASP A 74 -7.57 30.01 5.52
C ASP A 74 -8.14 28.59 5.34
N GLY A 75 -9.01 28.15 6.27
CA GLY A 75 -9.61 26.81 6.23
C GLY A 75 -8.66 25.68 6.66
N VAL A 76 -7.60 26.02 7.40
CA VAL A 76 -6.64 25.05 7.94
C VAL A 76 -6.44 25.29 9.43
N LEU A 77 -6.44 24.21 10.19
CA LEU A 77 -6.18 24.21 11.62
C LEU A 77 -4.70 23.92 11.87
N TYR A 78 -4.06 24.79 12.65
CA TYR A 78 -2.67 24.69 13.05
C TYR A 78 -2.53 24.64 14.57
N SER A 79 -1.38 24.18 15.08
CA SER A 79 -0.96 24.49 16.45
C SER A 79 -0.81 26.00 16.62
N LYS A 80 -0.88 26.50 17.87
CA LYS A 80 -0.80 27.97 18.16
C LYS A 80 0.49 28.60 17.63
N ASP A 81 1.60 27.88 17.70
CA ASP A 81 2.91 28.28 17.19
C ASP A 81 3.08 28.08 15.67
N MET A 82 2.03 27.62 14.99
CA MET A 82 2.03 27.32 13.55
C MET A 82 3.05 26.26 13.11
N SER A 83 3.67 25.52 14.04
CA SER A 83 4.67 24.48 13.70
C SER A 83 4.05 23.16 13.22
N ARG A 84 2.77 22.94 13.50
CA ARG A 84 2.03 21.70 13.16
C ARG A 84 0.79 22.06 12.35
N LEU A 85 0.61 21.42 11.20
CA LEU A 85 -0.61 21.48 10.41
C LEU A 85 -1.50 20.32 10.85
N ILE A 86 -2.61 20.63 11.51
CA ILE A 86 -3.46 19.64 12.16
C ILE A 86 -4.50 19.11 11.18
N PHE A 87 -5.25 19.98 10.51
CA PHE A 87 -6.30 19.57 9.60
C PHE A 87 -6.67 20.66 8.60
N CYS A 88 -6.84 20.30 7.32
CA CYS A 88 -7.35 21.14 6.26
C CYS A 88 -8.75 20.66 5.88
N TRP A 89 -9.79 21.49 6.10
CA TRP A 89 -11.16 21.12 5.72
C TRP A 89 -11.68 21.86 4.50
N GLN A 90 -11.03 22.96 4.12
CA GLN A 90 -11.41 23.69 2.93
C GLN A 90 -10.84 22.99 1.71
N GLU A 91 -11.70 22.61 0.77
CA GLU A 91 -11.26 22.07 -0.50
C GLU A 91 -10.38 23.06 -1.26
N LYS A 92 -9.19 22.64 -1.60
CA LYS A 92 -8.21 23.43 -2.36
C LYS A 92 -7.70 22.61 -3.54
N GLU A 93 -7.47 23.26 -4.66
CA GLU A 93 -6.80 22.60 -5.81
C GLU A 93 -5.28 22.66 -5.69
N TYR A 94 -4.79 23.69 -5.03
CA TYR A 94 -3.38 23.91 -4.76
C TYR A 94 -3.18 24.36 -3.31
N PHE A 95 -2.14 23.84 -2.68
CA PHE A 95 -1.77 24.23 -1.33
C PHE A 95 -0.25 24.33 -1.17
N SER A 96 0.25 25.47 -0.70
CA SER A 96 1.64 25.63 -0.28
C SER A 96 1.70 25.62 1.24
N VAL A 97 2.42 24.66 1.82
CA VAL A 97 2.54 24.52 3.27
C VAL A 97 3.34 25.70 3.83
N PRO A 98 2.83 26.45 4.83
CA PRO A 98 3.55 27.59 5.42
C PRO A 98 4.93 27.19 5.96
N GLN A 99 5.93 28.03 5.77
CA GLN A 99 7.33 27.79 6.17
C GLN A 99 7.52 27.49 7.67
N SER A 100 6.58 27.94 8.53
CA SER A 100 6.59 27.64 9.96
C SER A 100 6.27 26.19 10.29
N VAL A 101 5.54 25.49 9.40
CA VAL A 101 5.07 24.12 9.63
C VAL A 101 6.23 23.15 9.50
N LYS A 102 6.44 22.32 10.51
CA LYS A 102 7.44 21.24 10.53
C LYS A 102 6.80 19.86 10.52
N VAL A 103 5.56 19.76 10.97
CA VAL A 103 4.84 18.49 11.07
C VAL A 103 3.48 18.61 10.39
N ILE A 104 3.20 17.69 9.49
CA ILE A 104 1.85 17.46 8.95
C ILE A 104 1.26 16.29 9.74
N GLU A 105 0.16 16.57 10.43
CA GLU A 105 -0.47 15.61 11.34
C GLU A 105 -1.14 14.44 10.60
N PRO A 106 -1.42 13.32 11.27
CA PRO A 106 -2.23 12.26 10.68
C PRO A 106 -3.58 12.80 10.21
N PHE A 107 -4.02 12.34 9.01
CA PHE A 107 -5.27 12.74 8.35
C PHE A 107 -5.36 14.23 7.97
N ALA A 108 -4.28 15.00 8.02
CA ALA A 108 -4.31 16.46 7.85
C ALA A 108 -4.98 16.92 6.55
N PHE A 109 -4.80 16.22 5.45
CA PHE A 109 -5.43 16.48 4.14
C PHE A 109 -6.35 15.31 3.70
N CYS A 110 -6.75 14.45 4.62
CA CYS A 110 -7.59 13.30 4.28
C CYS A 110 -8.85 13.74 3.52
N LEU A 111 -9.12 13.06 2.37
CA LEU A 111 -10.27 13.31 1.51
C LEU A 111 -10.34 14.73 0.89
N GLN A 112 -9.22 15.40 0.74
CA GLN A 112 -9.14 16.61 -0.06
C GLN A 112 -9.20 16.24 -1.55
N LYS A 113 -10.40 15.88 -2.02
CA LYS A 113 -10.62 15.30 -3.36
C LYS A 113 -10.23 16.20 -4.52
N ARG A 114 -10.18 17.53 -4.30
CA ARG A 114 -9.80 18.50 -5.31
C ARG A 114 -8.33 18.90 -5.28
N LEU A 115 -7.57 18.49 -4.26
CA LEU A 115 -6.16 18.83 -4.12
C LEU A 115 -5.34 18.16 -5.23
N ARG A 116 -4.89 18.97 -6.21
CA ARG A 116 -4.06 18.51 -7.34
C ARG A 116 -2.58 18.59 -7.07
N ASN A 117 -2.16 19.64 -6.37
CA ASN A 117 -0.77 19.89 -6.05
C ASN A 117 -0.60 20.41 -4.62
N ILE A 118 0.45 19.93 -3.98
CA ILE A 118 0.88 20.44 -2.69
C ILE A 118 2.39 20.69 -2.71
N GLU A 119 2.80 21.87 -2.25
CA GLU A 119 4.21 22.20 -2.07
C GLU A 119 4.63 21.97 -0.62
N LEU A 120 5.59 21.07 -0.45
CA LEU A 120 6.24 20.75 0.81
C LEU A 120 7.65 21.33 0.81
N HIS A 121 7.95 22.19 1.79
CA HIS A 121 9.28 22.77 1.92
C HIS A 121 10.24 21.89 2.72
N SER A 122 11.54 22.18 2.66
CA SER A 122 12.62 21.36 3.23
C SER A 122 12.59 21.20 4.76
N ASP A 123 11.90 22.08 5.47
CA ASP A 123 11.87 22.07 6.94
C ASP A 123 10.78 21.14 7.52
N ILE A 124 9.96 20.52 6.66
CA ILE A 124 8.99 19.52 7.07
C ILE A 124 9.73 18.23 7.43
N ILE A 125 9.62 17.81 8.68
CA ILE A 125 10.32 16.63 9.23
C ILE A 125 9.43 15.39 9.39
N SER A 126 8.11 15.56 9.32
CA SER A 126 7.17 14.44 9.49
C SER A 126 5.87 14.66 8.74
N ILE A 127 5.41 13.58 8.08
CA ILE A 127 4.09 13.45 7.45
C ILE A 127 3.37 12.32 8.18
N GLY A 128 2.19 12.59 8.71
CA GLY A 128 1.42 11.65 9.54
C GLY A 128 0.78 10.50 8.77
N ASN A 129 0.31 9.49 9.49
CA ASN A 129 -0.47 8.40 8.90
C ASN A 129 -1.69 8.96 8.18
N ALA A 130 -2.02 8.40 7.01
CA ALA A 130 -3.18 8.80 6.21
C ALA A 130 -3.26 10.31 5.93
N ALA A 131 -2.14 11.04 5.97
CA ALA A 131 -2.14 12.50 5.84
C ALA A 131 -2.78 12.98 4.53
N PHE A 132 -2.64 12.24 3.44
CA PHE A 132 -3.21 12.51 2.13
C PHE A 132 -4.18 11.42 1.66
N MET A 133 -4.67 10.57 2.55
CA MET A 133 -5.59 9.49 2.21
C MET A 133 -6.81 10.04 1.46
N GLY A 134 -7.12 9.47 0.28
CA GLY A 134 -8.27 9.88 -0.52
C GLY A 134 -8.14 11.25 -1.18
N CYS A 135 -6.93 11.80 -1.33
CA CYS A 135 -6.68 12.98 -2.18
C CYS A 135 -6.75 12.55 -3.66
N GLU A 136 -7.98 12.31 -4.14
CA GLU A 136 -8.25 11.68 -5.43
C GLU A 136 -7.65 12.42 -6.64
N ALA A 137 -7.53 13.76 -6.56
CA ALA A 137 -6.98 14.58 -7.64
C ALA A 137 -5.48 14.84 -7.55
N LEU A 138 -4.79 14.38 -6.48
CA LEU A 138 -3.36 14.62 -6.31
C LEU A 138 -2.56 13.88 -7.40
N GLU A 139 -1.83 14.64 -8.23
CA GLU A 139 -1.12 14.08 -9.39
C GLU A 139 0.38 13.85 -9.14
N HIS A 140 1.00 14.70 -8.33
CA HIS A 140 2.43 14.65 -8.08
C HIS A 140 2.76 15.15 -6.68
N ILE A 141 3.75 14.54 -6.05
CA ILE A 141 4.31 15.00 -4.78
C ILE A 141 5.81 14.75 -4.70
N VAL A 142 6.52 15.70 -4.12
CA VAL A 142 7.95 15.61 -3.79
C VAL A 142 8.10 15.49 -2.28
N ILE A 143 8.70 14.42 -1.81
CA ILE A 143 8.92 14.21 -0.37
C ILE A 143 10.19 14.95 0.06
N PRO A 144 10.12 15.87 1.05
CA PRO A 144 11.27 16.60 1.54
C PRO A 144 12.35 15.67 2.13
N ARG A 145 13.63 16.02 1.93
CA ARG A 145 14.77 15.19 2.38
C ARG A 145 14.85 14.98 3.89
N SER A 146 14.21 15.82 4.67
CA SER A 146 14.08 15.72 6.13
C SER A 146 13.05 14.66 6.60
N VAL A 147 12.16 14.20 5.71
CA VAL A 147 11.19 13.14 6.00
C VAL A 147 11.84 11.77 5.77
N MET A 148 12.06 11.01 6.84
CA MET A 148 12.81 9.75 6.82
C MET A 148 11.93 8.50 6.63
N GLU A 149 10.61 8.66 6.68
CA GLU A 149 9.63 7.58 6.55
C GLU A 149 8.36 8.05 5.86
N ILE A 150 7.76 7.20 5.04
CA ILE A 150 6.38 7.34 4.58
C ILE A 150 5.52 6.47 5.50
N LYS A 151 4.60 7.08 6.22
CA LYS A 151 3.78 6.37 7.21
C LYS A 151 2.65 5.57 6.55
N SER A 152 1.98 4.71 7.35
CA SER A 152 0.88 3.89 6.84
C SER A 152 -0.24 4.74 6.25
N ASP A 153 -0.84 4.23 5.17
CA ASP A 153 -2.00 4.81 4.49
C ASP A 153 -1.78 6.25 3.97
N THR A 154 -0.54 6.79 3.97
CA THR A 154 -0.27 8.22 3.71
C THR A 154 -0.89 8.69 2.40
N PHE A 155 -0.83 7.92 1.32
CA PHE A 155 -1.39 8.22 0.00
C PHE A 155 -2.44 7.20 -0.44
N ASP A 156 -3.02 6.42 0.50
CA ASP A 156 -4.06 5.45 0.15
C ASP A 156 -5.24 6.14 -0.54
N GLY A 157 -5.64 5.63 -1.70
CA GLY A 157 -6.73 6.20 -2.49
C GLY A 157 -6.39 7.50 -3.23
N CYS A 158 -5.12 7.86 -3.39
CA CYS A 158 -4.69 8.94 -4.29
C CYS A 158 -4.74 8.43 -5.74
N ILE A 159 -5.95 8.22 -6.27
CA ILE A 159 -6.18 7.52 -7.55
C ILE A 159 -5.53 8.18 -8.76
N SER A 160 -5.33 9.51 -8.73
CA SER A 160 -4.69 10.26 -9.81
C SER A 160 -3.18 10.44 -9.65
N LEU A 161 -2.57 9.89 -8.57
CA LEU A 161 -1.16 10.09 -8.26
C LEU A 161 -0.28 9.34 -9.28
N LYS A 162 0.35 10.10 -10.18
CA LYS A 162 1.19 9.59 -11.27
C LYS A 162 2.65 9.48 -10.88
N LYS A 163 3.14 10.41 -10.03
CA LYS A 163 4.55 10.52 -9.70
C LYS A 163 4.75 10.87 -8.23
N VAL A 164 5.64 10.12 -7.58
CA VAL A 164 6.13 10.40 -6.22
C VAL A 164 7.65 10.48 -6.27
N GLU A 165 8.22 11.60 -5.84
CA GLU A 165 9.67 11.74 -5.76
C GLU A 165 10.12 11.41 -4.33
N LEU A 166 10.72 10.23 -4.19
CA LEU A 166 11.33 9.73 -2.95
C LEU A 166 12.85 9.96 -2.99
N HIS A 167 13.51 9.83 -1.85
CA HIS A 167 14.96 9.98 -1.73
C HIS A 167 15.56 8.87 -0.83
N ASP A 168 16.86 8.62 -0.96
CA ASP A 168 17.57 7.50 -0.32
C ASP A 168 17.67 7.57 1.21
N ALA A 169 17.30 8.69 1.83
CA ALA A 169 17.23 8.79 3.29
C ALA A 169 15.95 8.15 3.87
N ILE A 170 14.94 7.86 3.06
CA ILE A 170 13.73 7.14 3.49
C ILE A 170 14.10 5.67 3.70
N THR A 171 13.83 5.16 4.90
CA THR A 171 14.13 3.77 5.29
C THR A 171 12.90 2.90 5.41
N GLU A 172 11.71 3.49 5.46
CA GLU A 172 10.45 2.77 5.65
C GLU A 172 9.34 3.37 4.81
N ILE A 173 8.57 2.50 4.15
CA ILE A 173 7.30 2.80 3.52
C ILE A 173 6.26 1.93 4.20
N GLY A 174 5.38 2.56 4.97
CA GLY A 174 4.40 1.90 5.82
C GLY A 174 3.34 1.12 5.03
N SER A 175 2.59 0.30 5.74
CA SER A 175 1.53 -0.52 5.15
C SER A 175 0.51 0.34 4.41
N HIS A 176 0.11 -0.10 3.20
CA HIS A 176 -0.88 0.56 2.35
C HIS A 176 -0.56 2.02 1.98
N ALA A 177 0.71 2.47 2.14
CA ALA A 177 1.07 3.86 1.91
C ALA A 177 0.72 4.37 0.50
N PHE A 178 0.74 3.50 -0.51
CA PHE A 178 0.37 3.78 -1.90
C PHE A 178 -0.77 2.87 -2.39
N ARG A 179 -1.54 2.26 -1.50
CA ARG A 179 -2.67 1.43 -1.89
C ARG A 179 -3.66 2.27 -2.71
N HIS A 180 -4.23 1.70 -3.78
CA HIS A 180 -5.13 2.42 -4.69
C HIS A 180 -4.54 3.70 -5.33
N CYS A 181 -3.21 3.81 -5.47
CA CYS A 181 -2.62 4.81 -6.34
C CYS A 181 -2.73 4.31 -7.79
N GLU A 182 -3.95 4.35 -8.33
CA GLU A 182 -4.31 3.67 -9.59
C GLU A 182 -3.56 4.20 -10.81
N ALA A 183 -3.20 5.50 -10.81
CA ALA A 183 -2.47 6.14 -11.90
C ALA A 183 -0.94 6.04 -11.77
N LEU A 184 -0.40 5.47 -10.68
CA LEU A 184 1.03 5.36 -10.46
C LEU A 184 1.66 4.37 -11.43
N GLN A 185 2.47 4.88 -12.37
CA GLN A 185 3.07 4.07 -13.43
C GLN A 185 4.45 3.57 -13.06
N ASP A 186 5.25 4.45 -12.48
CA ASP A 186 6.65 4.19 -12.10
C ASP A 186 6.96 4.81 -10.76
N ILE A 187 7.79 4.14 -9.98
CA ILE A 187 8.33 4.66 -8.73
C ILE A 187 9.76 4.16 -8.51
N ILE A 188 10.65 5.06 -8.12
CA ILE A 188 12.02 4.71 -7.73
C ILE A 188 12.03 4.55 -6.23
N LEU A 189 12.29 3.33 -5.77
CA LEU A 189 12.35 3.02 -4.34
C LEU A 189 13.69 3.44 -3.74
N PRO A 190 13.71 3.96 -2.49
CA PRO A 190 14.92 4.30 -1.76
C PRO A 190 15.85 3.10 -1.58
N ARG A 191 17.16 3.27 -1.81
CA ARG A 191 18.15 2.18 -1.77
C ARG A 191 18.29 1.53 -0.39
N ASN A 192 17.98 2.26 0.68
CA ASN A 192 18.09 1.82 2.07
C ASN A 192 16.76 1.36 2.67
N LEU A 193 15.75 1.14 1.82
CA LEU A 193 14.41 0.74 2.25
C LEU A 193 14.45 -0.63 2.95
N LYS A 194 13.92 -0.71 4.16
CA LYS A 194 13.93 -1.94 4.98
C LYS A 194 12.60 -2.69 4.94
N TYR A 195 11.49 -1.94 4.81
CA TYR A 195 10.15 -2.47 4.86
C TYR A 195 9.32 -1.97 3.69
N LEU A 196 8.57 -2.88 3.07
CA LEU A 196 7.74 -2.60 1.90
C LEU A 196 6.48 -3.47 1.92
N ASN A 197 5.30 -2.83 2.09
CA ASN A 197 3.98 -3.46 1.97
C ASN A 197 2.97 -2.37 1.58
N SER A 198 2.95 -1.95 0.29
CA SER A 198 2.38 -0.63 0.05
C SER A 198 1.66 -0.40 -1.27
N PHE A 199 1.77 -1.28 -2.27
CA PHE A 199 1.35 -0.98 -3.65
C PHE A 199 0.10 -1.75 -4.10
N GLU A 200 -0.71 -2.24 -3.17
CA GLU A 200 -1.94 -2.94 -3.54
C GLU A 200 -2.83 -2.07 -4.43
N CYS A 201 -3.39 -2.68 -5.49
CA CYS A 201 -4.28 -2.00 -6.44
C CYS A 201 -3.63 -0.80 -7.18
N CYS A 202 -2.31 -0.76 -7.33
CA CYS A 202 -1.63 0.16 -8.24
C CYS A 202 -1.78 -0.35 -9.68
N TYR A 203 -2.97 -0.13 -10.27
CA TYR A 203 -3.33 -0.75 -11.55
C TYR A 203 -2.46 -0.33 -12.73
N SER A 204 -1.84 0.85 -12.68
CA SER A 204 -0.98 1.37 -13.74
C SER A 204 0.51 1.05 -13.57
N LEU A 205 0.92 0.45 -12.44
CA LEU A 205 2.32 0.13 -12.18
C LEU A 205 2.80 -0.93 -13.17
N HIS A 206 3.87 -0.61 -13.94
CA HIS A 206 4.37 -1.48 -15.00
C HIS A 206 5.60 -2.31 -14.61
N GLU A 207 6.51 -1.70 -13.89
CA GLU A 207 7.78 -2.31 -13.46
C GLU A 207 8.14 -1.81 -12.07
N ILE A 208 8.79 -2.67 -11.29
CA ILE A 208 9.33 -2.30 -9.98
C ILE A 208 10.69 -2.95 -9.76
N ASP A 209 11.65 -2.15 -9.30
CA ASP A 209 12.97 -2.59 -8.86
C ASP A 209 13.02 -2.54 -7.33
N ILE A 210 13.09 -3.72 -6.69
CA ILE A 210 13.08 -3.85 -5.23
C ILE A 210 14.51 -3.80 -4.70
N PRO A 211 14.88 -2.80 -3.88
CA PRO A 211 16.25 -2.66 -3.38
C PRO A 211 16.73 -3.90 -2.60
N SER A 212 18.04 -4.16 -2.65
CA SER A 212 18.67 -5.31 -1.96
C SER A 212 18.56 -5.25 -0.42
N SER A 213 18.23 -4.10 0.13
CA SER A 213 17.98 -3.89 1.56
C SER A 213 16.64 -4.49 2.03
N VAL A 214 15.66 -4.67 1.12
CA VAL A 214 14.36 -5.26 1.42
C VAL A 214 14.49 -6.78 1.52
N LYS A 215 14.08 -7.36 2.65
CA LYS A 215 14.17 -8.81 2.91
C LYS A 215 12.89 -9.55 2.60
N ASP A 216 11.75 -8.96 2.93
CA ASP A 216 10.41 -9.55 2.77
C ASP A 216 9.61 -8.73 1.76
N ILE A 217 9.07 -9.39 0.75
CA ILE A 217 8.25 -8.78 -0.29
C ILE A 217 6.78 -9.00 0.01
N ASP A 218 6.01 -7.91 0.00
CA ASP A 218 4.56 -7.92 0.18
C ASP A 218 3.91 -6.69 -0.50
N GLY A 219 2.56 -6.68 -0.59
CA GLY A 219 1.79 -5.48 -0.92
C GLY A 219 1.73 -5.11 -2.40
N PHE A 220 1.79 -6.09 -3.33
CA PHE A 220 1.57 -5.87 -4.77
C PHE A 220 0.30 -6.54 -5.31
N MET A 221 -0.58 -6.96 -4.42
CA MET A 221 -1.84 -7.61 -4.83
C MET A 221 -2.65 -6.69 -5.75
N PHE A 222 -3.20 -7.24 -6.84
CA PHE A 222 -3.98 -6.52 -7.85
C PHE A 222 -3.20 -5.47 -8.68
N CYS A 223 -1.88 -5.48 -8.73
CA CYS A 223 -1.12 -4.68 -9.69
C CYS A 223 -1.27 -5.27 -11.10
N ASN A 224 -2.46 -5.07 -11.70
CA ASN A 224 -2.87 -5.79 -12.91
C ASN A 224 -2.01 -5.50 -14.15
N ASN A 225 -1.33 -4.34 -14.21
CA ASN A 225 -0.42 -4.00 -15.31
C ASN A 225 1.06 -4.26 -15.01
N LEU A 226 1.39 -4.73 -13.80
CA LEU A 226 2.77 -5.05 -13.43
C LEU A 226 3.30 -6.19 -14.32
N ARG A 227 4.32 -5.90 -15.12
CA ARG A 227 4.89 -6.84 -16.11
C ARG A 227 6.23 -7.39 -15.67
N LYS A 228 6.98 -6.61 -14.89
CA LYS A 228 8.35 -6.95 -14.51
C LYS A 228 8.63 -6.55 -13.06
N VAL A 229 9.23 -7.47 -12.33
CA VAL A 229 9.74 -7.26 -10.97
C VAL A 229 11.21 -7.66 -10.96
N ILE A 230 12.07 -6.76 -10.48
CA ILE A 230 13.49 -7.02 -10.30
C ILE A 230 13.74 -7.20 -8.82
N LEU A 231 14.25 -8.39 -8.46
CA LEU A 231 14.65 -8.72 -7.08
C LEU A 231 16.17 -8.85 -7.01
N HIS A 232 16.75 -8.40 -5.91
CA HIS A 232 18.18 -8.51 -5.64
C HIS A 232 18.47 -9.54 -4.53
N SER A 233 19.75 -9.89 -4.36
CA SER A 233 20.21 -10.97 -3.46
C SER A 233 19.87 -10.78 -1.97
N GLY A 234 19.39 -9.59 -1.57
CA GLY A 234 18.93 -9.33 -0.20
C GLY A 234 17.59 -9.98 0.16
N VAL A 235 16.75 -10.24 -0.85
CA VAL A 235 15.40 -10.78 -0.65
C VAL A 235 15.46 -12.22 -0.11
N ARG A 236 14.73 -12.47 0.98
CA ARG A 236 14.64 -13.76 1.66
C ARG A 236 13.26 -14.40 1.50
N LYS A 237 12.21 -13.59 1.45
CA LYS A 237 10.85 -14.09 1.45
C LYS A 237 9.95 -13.28 0.53
N ILE A 238 9.16 -13.98 -0.27
CA ILE A 238 7.96 -13.46 -0.92
C ILE A 238 6.78 -13.94 -0.08
N ARG A 239 6.01 -13.00 0.48
CA ARG A 239 4.94 -13.32 1.43
C ARG A 239 3.70 -13.91 0.75
N ASP A 240 2.76 -14.38 1.56
CA ASP A 240 1.49 -14.88 1.08
C ASP A 240 0.75 -13.76 0.33
N TYR A 241 0.19 -14.09 -0.83
CA TYR A 241 -0.55 -13.18 -1.72
C TYR A 241 0.25 -11.98 -2.28
N ALA A 242 1.56 -11.91 -2.11
CA ALA A 242 2.37 -10.71 -2.44
C ALA A 242 2.14 -10.17 -3.85
N PHE A 243 2.01 -11.02 -4.86
CA PHE A 243 1.72 -10.66 -6.26
C PHE A 243 0.40 -11.28 -6.76
N ARG A 244 -0.53 -11.56 -5.85
CA ARG A 244 -1.82 -12.13 -6.23
C ARG A 244 -2.56 -11.18 -7.17
N PHE A 245 -3.12 -11.74 -8.25
CA PHE A 245 -3.78 -11.00 -9.33
C PHE A 245 -2.90 -10.01 -10.09
N CYS A 246 -1.58 -10.19 -10.09
CA CYS A 246 -0.70 -9.50 -11.03
C CYS A 246 -0.78 -10.18 -12.41
N LYS A 247 -1.96 -10.12 -13.04
CA LYS A 247 -2.33 -10.91 -14.25
C LYS A 247 -1.38 -10.71 -15.44
N ARG A 248 -0.58 -9.63 -15.48
CA ARG A 248 0.39 -9.35 -16.54
C ARG A 248 1.85 -9.60 -16.15
N LEU A 249 2.12 -10.07 -14.93
CA LEU A 249 3.48 -10.31 -14.46
C LEU A 249 4.12 -11.47 -15.25
N ALA A 250 4.97 -11.10 -16.20
CA ALA A 250 5.63 -12.04 -17.10
C ALA A 250 7.09 -12.31 -16.71
N THR A 251 7.74 -11.34 -16.07
CA THR A 251 9.16 -11.39 -15.76
C THR A 251 9.41 -11.08 -14.30
N ILE A 252 9.95 -12.07 -13.59
CA ILE A 252 10.51 -11.93 -12.26
C ILE A 252 11.70 -12.86 -12.14
N ASN A 253 12.80 -12.37 -11.54
CA ASN A 253 13.93 -13.21 -11.17
C ASN A 253 13.79 -13.66 -9.72
N PHE A 254 14.19 -14.88 -9.42
CA PHE A 254 14.29 -15.40 -8.06
C PHE A 254 15.77 -15.47 -7.67
N PRO A 255 16.28 -14.48 -6.91
CA PRO A 255 17.72 -14.37 -6.63
C PRO A 255 18.20 -15.42 -5.64
N GLU A 256 19.51 -15.70 -5.65
CA GLU A 256 20.13 -16.44 -4.55
C GLU A 256 19.92 -15.68 -3.24
N GLY A 257 19.59 -16.43 -2.19
CA GLY A 257 19.16 -15.90 -0.91
C GLY A 257 17.65 -15.99 -0.68
N LEU A 258 16.82 -16.11 -1.72
CA LEU A 258 15.39 -16.34 -1.56
C LEU A 258 15.15 -17.73 -0.96
N GLU A 259 14.48 -17.76 0.20
CA GLU A 259 14.22 -18.99 0.96
C GLU A 259 12.77 -19.46 0.87
N THR A 260 11.82 -18.52 0.76
CA THR A 260 10.40 -18.88 0.83
C THR A 260 9.57 -18.07 -0.17
N ILE A 261 8.66 -18.76 -0.85
CA ILE A 261 7.56 -18.20 -1.64
C ILE A 261 6.26 -18.60 -0.94
N GLY A 262 5.43 -17.60 -0.61
CA GLY A 262 4.21 -17.74 0.18
C GLY A 262 3.04 -18.40 -0.56
N ILE A 263 1.94 -18.59 0.18
CA ILE A 263 0.66 -19.10 -0.33
C ILE A 263 0.10 -18.13 -1.35
N ARG A 264 -0.36 -18.64 -2.52
CA ARG A 264 -0.98 -17.86 -3.60
C ARG A 264 -0.17 -16.61 -4.01
N ALA A 265 1.15 -16.63 -3.81
CA ALA A 265 2.00 -15.45 -4.03
C ALA A 265 1.94 -14.95 -5.47
N PHE A 266 1.73 -15.83 -6.46
CA PHE A 266 1.67 -15.54 -7.90
C PHE A 266 0.36 -16.03 -8.55
N TYR A 267 -0.74 -16.05 -7.85
CA TYR A 267 -2.04 -16.50 -8.35
C TYR A 267 -2.88 -15.33 -8.88
N PRO A 268 -3.35 -15.33 -10.13
CA PRO A 268 -2.64 -15.83 -11.30
C PRO A 268 -1.62 -14.83 -11.81
N SER A 269 -0.64 -15.30 -12.60
CA SER A 269 0.34 -14.43 -13.27
C SER A 269 0.54 -14.86 -14.74
N ASN A 270 1.37 -14.13 -15.49
CA ASN A 270 1.62 -14.37 -16.92
C ASN A 270 3.01 -14.95 -17.20
N MET A 271 3.65 -15.53 -16.20
CA MET A 271 4.98 -16.10 -16.33
C MET A 271 4.96 -17.31 -17.28
N VAL A 272 6.01 -17.39 -18.14
CA VAL A 272 6.23 -18.54 -19.03
C VAL A 272 7.21 -19.54 -18.43
N ARG A 273 8.13 -19.04 -17.59
CA ARG A 273 9.17 -19.85 -16.95
C ARG A 273 9.48 -19.36 -15.54
N ALA A 274 9.82 -20.30 -14.66
CA ALA A 274 10.34 -20.00 -13.33
C ALA A 274 11.61 -20.84 -13.06
N VAL A 275 12.66 -20.19 -12.57
CA VAL A 275 13.92 -20.82 -12.15
C VAL A 275 14.17 -20.49 -10.71
N PHE A 276 14.09 -21.50 -9.86
CA PHE A 276 14.20 -21.35 -8.41
C PHE A 276 15.65 -21.55 -7.96
N PRO A 277 16.18 -20.67 -7.06
CA PRO A 277 17.57 -20.68 -6.65
C PRO A 277 17.90 -21.85 -5.72
N ASN A 278 19.21 -22.09 -5.48
CA ASN A 278 19.68 -23.10 -4.54
C ASN A 278 19.25 -22.80 -3.09
N SER A 279 19.07 -21.55 -2.75
CA SER A 279 18.65 -21.11 -1.42
C SER A 279 17.17 -21.38 -1.11
N LEU A 280 16.34 -21.71 -2.12
CA LEU A 280 14.91 -21.89 -1.90
C LEU A 280 14.64 -23.16 -1.07
N LYS A 281 13.88 -22.99 0.01
CA LYS A 281 13.50 -24.03 0.96
C LYS A 281 12.03 -24.44 0.83
N ARG A 282 11.15 -23.47 0.47
CA ARG A 282 9.70 -23.72 0.47
C ARG A 282 8.96 -22.89 -0.57
N ILE A 283 8.01 -23.52 -1.23
CA ILE A 283 6.93 -22.91 -2.01
C ILE A 283 5.59 -23.24 -1.32
N GLY A 284 4.79 -22.22 -1.01
CA GLY A 284 3.49 -22.35 -0.35
C GLY A 284 2.43 -23.01 -1.23
N ALA A 285 1.32 -23.39 -0.60
CA ALA A 285 0.16 -23.94 -1.33
C ALA A 285 -0.36 -22.92 -2.36
N GLU A 286 -0.77 -23.41 -3.53
CA GLU A 286 -1.35 -22.63 -4.60
C GLU A 286 -0.47 -21.43 -5.07
N ALA A 287 0.84 -21.44 -4.77
CA ALA A 287 1.71 -20.28 -5.00
C ALA A 287 1.73 -19.82 -6.47
N PHE A 288 1.60 -20.74 -7.42
CA PHE A 288 1.54 -20.49 -8.87
C PHE A 288 0.24 -21.04 -9.49
N TYR A 289 -0.81 -21.19 -8.70
CA TYR A 289 -2.09 -21.70 -9.17
C TYR A 289 -2.63 -20.86 -10.34
N HIS A 290 -3.24 -21.51 -11.37
CA HIS A 290 -3.77 -20.84 -12.57
C HIS A 290 -2.75 -19.96 -13.33
N ASN A 291 -1.49 -20.32 -13.37
CA ASN A 291 -0.52 -19.69 -14.26
C ASN A 291 -0.58 -20.35 -15.65
N GLU A 292 -1.58 -19.99 -16.45
CA GLU A 292 -1.95 -20.62 -17.71
C GLU A 292 -0.88 -20.55 -18.82
N ARG A 293 0.20 -19.79 -18.60
CA ARG A 293 1.33 -19.68 -19.53
C ARG A 293 2.63 -20.28 -18.98
N LEU A 294 2.62 -20.84 -17.77
CA LEU A 294 3.82 -21.40 -17.15
C LEU A 294 4.14 -22.77 -17.74
N LEU A 295 5.11 -22.80 -18.68
CA LEU A 295 5.49 -23.99 -19.44
C LEU A 295 6.75 -24.68 -18.89
N TYR A 296 7.60 -23.95 -18.18
CA TYR A 296 8.89 -24.44 -17.73
C TYR A 296 9.18 -24.03 -16.29
N ILE A 297 9.53 -25.02 -15.46
CA ILE A 297 10.06 -24.79 -14.11
C ILE A 297 11.40 -25.49 -13.94
N LYS A 298 12.30 -24.85 -13.17
CA LYS A 298 13.57 -25.43 -12.79
C LYS A 298 13.84 -25.19 -11.32
N PHE A 299 14.11 -26.25 -10.59
CA PHE A 299 14.60 -26.22 -9.21
C PHE A 299 16.11 -26.45 -9.21
N LEU A 300 16.84 -25.65 -8.41
CA LEU A 300 18.26 -25.87 -8.14
C LEU A 300 18.46 -26.48 -6.74
N SER A 301 17.40 -26.59 -5.94
CA SER A 301 17.39 -27.13 -4.55
C SER A 301 16.23 -28.12 -4.37
N ASN A 302 16.27 -28.88 -3.26
CA ASN A 302 15.20 -29.78 -2.81
C ASN A 302 14.14 -29.00 -1.98
N ALA A 303 13.61 -27.91 -2.54
CA ALA A 303 12.58 -27.13 -1.88
C ALA A 303 11.30 -27.96 -1.64
N SER A 304 10.66 -27.81 -0.48
CA SER A 304 9.33 -28.35 -0.26
C SER A 304 8.29 -27.56 -1.05
N VAL A 305 7.33 -28.24 -1.66
CA VAL A 305 6.30 -27.64 -2.51
C VAL A 305 4.93 -27.98 -1.94
N GLY A 306 4.15 -26.97 -1.65
CA GLY A 306 2.81 -27.10 -1.07
C GLY A 306 1.77 -27.62 -2.05
N ASP A 307 0.61 -28.01 -1.53
CA ASP A 307 -0.52 -28.52 -2.30
C ASP A 307 -0.98 -27.51 -3.34
N CYS A 308 -1.33 -27.99 -4.53
CA CYS A 308 -1.81 -27.20 -5.66
C CYS A 308 -0.87 -26.07 -6.12
N ALA A 309 0.41 -26.08 -5.68
CA ALA A 309 1.34 -25.00 -5.96
C ALA A 309 1.47 -24.67 -7.45
N PHE A 310 1.35 -25.66 -8.33
CA PHE A 310 1.38 -25.52 -9.79
C PHE A 310 0.13 -26.11 -10.45
N ALA A 311 -0.97 -26.21 -9.74
CA ALA A 311 -2.22 -26.71 -10.31
C ALA A 311 -2.72 -25.73 -11.40
N CYS A 312 -3.38 -26.28 -12.43
CA CYS A 312 -3.83 -25.54 -13.60
C CYS A 312 -2.72 -24.78 -14.35
N CYS A 313 -1.46 -25.26 -14.26
CA CYS A 313 -0.35 -24.77 -15.06
C CYS A 313 -0.02 -25.77 -16.17
N PRO A 314 0.10 -25.35 -17.46
CA PRO A 314 0.38 -26.25 -18.58
C PRO A 314 1.89 -26.59 -18.69
N ILE A 315 2.51 -27.00 -17.59
CA ILE A 315 3.95 -27.26 -17.51
C ILE A 315 4.32 -28.48 -18.37
N ILE A 316 5.15 -28.25 -19.37
CA ILE A 316 5.65 -29.30 -20.28
C ILE A 316 7.08 -29.73 -19.96
N ARG A 317 7.81 -28.98 -19.16
CA ARG A 317 9.19 -29.29 -18.81
C ARG A 317 9.52 -28.92 -17.37
N ILE A 318 9.97 -29.95 -16.64
CA ILE A 318 10.45 -29.78 -15.26
C ILE A 318 11.93 -30.19 -15.22
N LYS A 319 12.78 -29.34 -14.64
CA LYS A 319 14.15 -29.72 -14.23
C LYS A 319 14.25 -29.61 -12.72
N LYS A 320 14.72 -30.63 -12.06
CA LYS A 320 14.86 -30.71 -10.61
C LYS A 320 16.05 -31.60 -10.22
N PRO A 321 16.58 -31.51 -9.00
CA PRO A 321 17.48 -32.50 -8.43
C PRO A 321 16.87 -33.92 -8.48
N ASP A 322 17.69 -34.95 -8.61
CA ASP A 322 17.21 -36.32 -8.78
C ASP A 322 16.46 -36.83 -7.55
N ASP A 323 16.87 -36.40 -6.37
CA ASP A 323 16.29 -36.76 -5.07
C ASP A 323 15.09 -35.88 -4.64
N MET A 324 14.74 -34.86 -5.43
CA MET A 324 13.56 -34.07 -5.17
C MET A 324 12.29 -34.82 -5.51
N VAL A 325 11.35 -34.89 -4.57
CA VAL A 325 10.04 -35.53 -4.75
C VAL A 325 8.94 -34.47 -4.58
N PHE A 326 7.95 -34.51 -5.46
CA PHE A 326 6.73 -33.73 -5.34
C PHE A 326 5.64 -34.55 -4.65
N GLY A 327 4.84 -33.87 -3.82
CA GLY A 327 3.60 -34.47 -3.29
C GLY A 327 2.55 -34.67 -4.39
N ASP A 328 1.61 -35.60 -4.18
CA ASP A 328 0.61 -35.99 -5.17
C ASP A 328 -0.30 -34.86 -5.65
N LYS A 329 -0.49 -33.82 -4.82
CA LYS A 329 -1.40 -32.71 -5.10
C LYS A 329 -0.72 -31.49 -5.75
N VAL A 330 0.57 -31.50 -5.99
CA VAL A 330 1.32 -30.31 -6.48
C VAL A 330 0.85 -29.84 -7.86
N PHE A 331 0.48 -30.76 -8.76
CA PHE A 331 0.12 -30.52 -10.17
C PHE A 331 -1.32 -30.89 -10.51
N VAL A 332 -2.22 -30.92 -9.56
CA VAL A 332 -3.62 -31.33 -9.78
C VAL A 332 -4.26 -30.44 -10.84
N GLN A 333 -4.95 -31.07 -11.80
CA GLN A 333 -5.73 -30.39 -12.85
C GLN A 333 -7.22 -30.29 -12.48
N ASP A 334 -7.55 -30.28 -11.19
CA ASP A 334 -8.93 -30.39 -10.74
C ASP A 334 -9.64 -29.04 -10.77
N THR A 335 -10.61 -28.92 -11.68
CA THR A 335 -11.52 -27.78 -11.80
C THR A 335 -12.54 -27.69 -10.66
N SER A 336 -12.62 -28.68 -9.76
CA SER A 336 -13.57 -28.67 -8.64
C SER A 336 -13.22 -27.66 -7.54
N TYR A 337 -11.99 -27.13 -7.54
CA TYR A 337 -11.56 -26.04 -6.68
C TYR A 337 -12.01 -24.64 -7.16
N ASP A 338 -12.56 -24.53 -8.37
CA ASP A 338 -13.14 -23.30 -8.92
C ASP A 338 -14.38 -22.79 -8.16
N LYS A 339 -14.83 -23.49 -7.09
CA LYS A 339 -15.86 -22.94 -6.20
C LYS A 339 -15.48 -21.62 -5.51
N PHE A 340 -14.23 -21.19 -5.62
CA PHE A 340 -13.75 -19.88 -5.19
C PHE A 340 -13.34 -18.98 -6.36
N ALA A 341 -13.55 -19.38 -7.60
CA ALA A 341 -13.29 -18.61 -8.83
C ALA A 341 -14.41 -17.59 -9.15
N PHE A 342 -15.22 -17.20 -8.16
CA PHE A 342 -16.29 -16.22 -8.33
C PHE A 342 -15.80 -14.76 -8.33
N TRP A 343 -14.59 -14.52 -8.88
CA TRP A 343 -14.03 -13.15 -8.86
C TRP A 343 -13.31 -12.82 -10.18
N ASP A 344 -13.99 -13.08 -11.30
CA ASP A 344 -13.68 -12.47 -12.59
C ASP A 344 -14.33 -11.10 -12.72
#